data_37c56f0bdc58958916f9465a5990a9aa
#
_entry.id   37c56f0bdc58958916f9465a5990a9aa
#
_cell.length_a   1.000
_cell.length_b   1.000
_cell.length_c   1.000
_cell.angle_alpha   90.00
_cell.angle_beta   90.00
_cell.angle_gamma   90.00
#
_symmetry.space_group_name_H-M   'P 1'
#
loop_
_entity.id
_entity.type
_entity.pdbx_description
1 polymer ?
#
loop_
_entity_poly.entity_id
_entity_poly.type
_entity_poly.pdbx_seq_one_letter_code
_entity_poly.pdbx_strand_id
1 'polypeptide(L)'
;MQMVNLTIDGKQIQAPAGSSVLEAARSAGIYIPTLCYHPDLRPEGACRLCMVEASGARTLVASCVYPVSEGMVVKTNTSKVREARKTVLELLLTNHPKDCLCCQKNGDCELQKIAADLGVRKLRFEGGETRARTIDNSNPSLVRDQEKCILCGRCIRVCRDVQGMSVYSFAGRGFNTMVSTAFEHDLLNSACAYCGQCADVCPTGAIVEKDDTDKVWEAINNPEKIVVVQTAPSVRVALGEELGIPAGQVVTGKMVAALRHLGFDKVFDTNFSADLTIMEEGHEFLQRLQNGGVLPMITSCSPGWVNMIELKYPELLPHLSTAKSPQQMFGAVAKTYFAERAGIDPAKIVSVSVMPCTAKKAEAAREEMCASGYRDVDVVITTRELGRMIREAGIDFNALEEAEFDSPLGTGTGAAVIFGTTGGVMEAALRTVAEVVAGKELPKLEYNEVRGMEQTREAVIDVAGVSVKVAVVHTLKSAKMMLERIKAGTADYQFIEVMACPGGCIGGGGQPVPVDASIRQKRREAIFNCDRTSELRKSHENPEIKTLYDTWLGKPLSEKAHSLLHTHYHAQNR
;
A
#
# COMPACT_ATOMS: atom_id res chain seq x y z
N MET A 1 -16.12 -27.67 7.14
CA MET A 1 -17.32 -26.78 7.06
C MET A 1 -18.44 -27.54 6.37
N GLN A 2 -19.68 -27.41 6.85
CA GLN A 2 -20.83 -28.00 6.19
C GLN A 2 -21.07 -27.30 4.84
N MET A 3 -21.26 -28.06 3.77
CA MET A 3 -21.59 -27.54 2.43
C MET A 3 -23.09 -27.62 2.22
N VAL A 4 -23.65 -26.67 1.51
CA VAL A 4 -25.06 -26.65 1.07
C VAL A 4 -25.11 -26.62 -0.45
N ASN A 5 -26.12 -27.27 -1.02
CA ASN A 5 -26.38 -27.30 -2.45
C ASN A 5 -27.43 -26.25 -2.79
N LEU A 6 -27.18 -25.46 -3.82
CA LEU A 6 -28.12 -24.46 -4.30
C LEU A 6 -28.02 -24.34 -5.82
N THR A 7 -29.00 -23.70 -6.42
CA THR A 7 -29.05 -23.47 -7.87
C THR A 7 -29.05 -21.96 -8.13
N ILE A 8 -28.08 -21.46 -8.92
CA ILE A 8 -28.04 -20.06 -9.36
C ILE A 8 -28.12 -20.01 -10.88
N ASP A 9 -29.15 -19.36 -11.43
CA ASP A 9 -29.44 -19.27 -12.87
C ASP A 9 -29.40 -20.63 -13.59
N GLY A 10 -29.93 -21.69 -12.94
CA GLY A 10 -29.93 -23.05 -13.45
C GLY A 10 -28.65 -23.85 -13.22
N LYS A 11 -27.57 -23.25 -12.74
CA LYS A 11 -26.31 -23.93 -12.43
C LYS A 11 -26.35 -24.46 -11.00
N GLN A 12 -26.12 -25.76 -10.84
CA GLN A 12 -25.93 -26.40 -9.52
C GLN A 12 -24.59 -25.97 -8.90
N ILE A 13 -24.60 -25.53 -7.66
CA ILE A 13 -23.45 -24.99 -6.95
C ILE A 13 -23.41 -25.56 -5.54
N GLN A 14 -22.20 -25.87 -5.06
CA GLN A 14 -21.95 -26.13 -3.65
C GLN A 14 -21.26 -24.93 -3.00
N ALA A 15 -21.75 -24.50 -1.85
CA ALA A 15 -21.17 -23.39 -1.11
C ALA A 15 -21.09 -23.71 0.39
N PRO A 16 -20.13 -23.16 1.15
CA PRO A 16 -20.09 -23.30 2.59
C PRO A 16 -21.35 -22.75 3.26
N ALA A 17 -21.91 -23.47 4.21
CA ALA A 17 -23.03 -22.97 5.01
C ALA A 17 -22.64 -21.66 5.70
N GLY A 18 -23.53 -20.66 5.66
CA GLY A 18 -23.29 -19.33 6.21
C GLY A 18 -22.60 -18.35 5.26
N SER A 19 -22.09 -18.77 4.07
CA SER A 19 -21.66 -17.85 3.04
C SER A 19 -22.87 -17.09 2.45
N SER A 20 -22.60 -15.95 1.83
CA SER A 20 -23.63 -15.17 1.15
C SER A 20 -23.91 -15.71 -0.26
N VAL A 21 -25.10 -15.43 -0.79
CA VAL A 21 -25.46 -15.74 -2.19
C VAL A 21 -24.46 -15.09 -3.17
N LEU A 22 -23.95 -13.89 -2.85
CA LEU A 22 -22.95 -13.21 -3.69
C LEU A 22 -21.63 -13.99 -3.75
N GLU A 23 -21.14 -14.48 -2.62
CA GLU A 23 -19.91 -15.29 -2.55
C GLU A 23 -20.07 -16.60 -3.31
N ALA A 24 -21.20 -17.30 -3.14
CA ALA A 24 -21.52 -18.50 -3.88
C ALA A 24 -21.62 -18.25 -5.40
N ALA A 25 -22.23 -17.14 -5.82
CA ALA A 25 -22.30 -16.75 -7.23
C ALA A 25 -20.91 -16.49 -7.83
N ARG A 26 -20.07 -15.73 -7.11
CA ARG A 26 -18.70 -15.40 -7.55
C ARG A 26 -17.81 -16.62 -7.66
N SER A 27 -17.88 -17.56 -6.71
CA SER A 27 -17.11 -18.82 -6.78
C SER A 27 -17.49 -19.67 -8.00
N ALA A 28 -18.73 -19.52 -8.49
CA ALA A 28 -19.24 -20.20 -9.69
C ALA A 28 -19.04 -19.40 -11.01
N GLY A 29 -18.36 -18.24 -10.95
CA GLY A 29 -18.12 -17.35 -12.10
C GLY A 29 -19.35 -16.54 -12.52
N ILE A 30 -20.37 -16.42 -11.66
CA ILE A 30 -21.59 -15.64 -11.95
C ILE A 30 -21.41 -14.21 -11.44
N TYR A 31 -21.46 -13.24 -12.36
CA TYR A 31 -21.31 -11.83 -12.05
C TYR A 31 -22.60 -11.23 -11.47
N ILE A 32 -22.49 -10.60 -10.32
CA ILE A 32 -23.53 -9.78 -9.69
C ILE A 32 -22.90 -8.41 -9.36
N PRO A 33 -23.45 -7.28 -9.88
CA PRO A 33 -22.87 -5.96 -9.65
C PRO A 33 -22.99 -5.51 -8.19
N THR A 34 -21.95 -4.86 -7.68
CA THR A 34 -21.88 -4.35 -6.30
C THR A 34 -21.12 -3.04 -6.27
N LEU A 35 -21.46 -2.13 -5.35
CA LEU A 35 -20.69 -0.91 -5.05
C LEU A 35 -20.28 -0.81 -3.58
N CYS A 36 -21.07 -1.34 -2.64
CA CYS A 36 -20.71 -1.31 -1.22
C CYS A 36 -19.99 -2.56 -0.73
N TYR A 37 -20.03 -3.67 -1.48
CA TYR A 37 -19.31 -4.90 -1.12
C TYR A 37 -17.84 -4.82 -1.51
N HIS A 38 -16.97 -5.28 -0.64
CA HIS A 38 -15.57 -5.54 -0.91
C HIS A 38 -15.18 -6.87 -0.22
N PRO A 39 -14.37 -7.75 -0.86
CA PRO A 39 -14.06 -9.07 -0.29
C PRO A 39 -13.43 -9.02 1.10
N ASP A 40 -12.59 -8.03 1.35
CA ASP A 40 -11.87 -7.87 2.62
C ASP A 40 -12.67 -7.10 3.70
N LEU A 41 -13.91 -6.68 3.41
CA LEU A 41 -14.72 -5.88 4.31
C LEU A 41 -16.04 -6.57 4.65
N ARG A 42 -16.49 -6.41 5.88
CA ARG A 42 -17.81 -6.91 6.29
C ARG A 42 -18.90 -6.34 5.38
N PRO A 43 -19.78 -7.18 4.79
CA PRO A 43 -20.86 -6.71 3.93
C PRO A 43 -21.95 -5.97 4.74
N GLU A 44 -22.52 -4.91 4.15
CA GLU A 44 -23.58 -4.09 4.80
C GLU A 44 -24.89 -4.03 3.99
N GLY A 45 -24.89 -4.44 2.71
CA GLY A 45 -26.09 -4.39 1.86
C GLY A 45 -26.60 -2.98 1.56
N ALA A 46 -25.75 -1.95 1.66
CA ALA A 46 -26.16 -0.54 1.58
C ALA A 46 -26.59 -0.10 0.17
N CYS A 47 -25.82 -0.43 -0.88
CA CYS A 47 -26.03 0.09 -2.23
C CYS A 47 -27.20 -0.56 -2.99
N ARG A 48 -27.67 -1.73 -2.58
CA ARG A 48 -28.76 -2.49 -3.22
C ARG A 48 -28.58 -2.89 -4.69
N LEU A 49 -27.42 -2.73 -5.28
CA LEU A 49 -27.16 -3.18 -6.65
C LEU A 49 -27.10 -4.70 -6.81
N CYS A 50 -26.76 -5.42 -5.76
CA CYS A 50 -26.65 -6.88 -5.77
C CYS A 50 -27.99 -7.61 -5.57
N MET A 51 -29.13 -6.97 -5.88
CA MET A 51 -30.46 -7.56 -5.73
C MET A 51 -30.62 -8.78 -6.63
N VAL A 52 -31.24 -9.85 -6.09
CA VAL A 52 -31.56 -11.11 -6.77
C VAL A 52 -32.93 -11.61 -6.34
N GLU A 53 -33.53 -12.52 -7.11
CA GLU A 53 -34.68 -13.32 -6.66
C GLU A 53 -34.15 -14.59 -6.00
N ALA A 54 -34.67 -14.93 -4.83
CA ALA A 54 -34.36 -16.15 -4.11
C ALA A 54 -35.67 -16.89 -3.76
N SER A 55 -35.66 -18.20 -3.88
CA SER A 55 -36.81 -19.03 -3.49
C SER A 55 -37.15 -18.83 -2.02
N GLY A 56 -38.46 -18.72 -1.73
CA GLY A 56 -38.93 -18.44 -0.34
C GLY A 56 -38.89 -16.97 0.08
N ALA A 57 -38.20 -16.08 -0.65
CA ALA A 57 -38.23 -14.66 -0.39
C ALA A 57 -39.45 -13.96 -1.02
N ARG A 58 -40.13 -13.10 -0.29
CA ARG A 58 -41.30 -12.32 -0.77
C ARG A 58 -40.92 -11.20 -1.73
N THR A 59 -39.70 -10.69 -1.61
CA THR A 59 -39.15 -9.56 -2.37
C THR A 59 -37.76 -9.87 -2.86
N LEU A 60 -37.19 -9.00 -3.71
CA LEU A 60 -35.76 -9.07 -4.06
C LEU A 60 -34.91 -8.94 -2.80
N VAL A 61 -33.84 -9.74 -2.72
CA VAL A 61 -32.89 -9.74 -1.60
C VAL A 61 -31.52 -9.24 -2.04
N ALA A 62 -30.78 -8.61 -1.11
CA ALA A 62 -29.40 -8.18 -1.36
C ALA A 62 -28.46 -9.38 -1.20
N SER A 63 -27.96 -9.94 -2.29
CA SER A 63 -27.17 -11.18 -2.31
C SER A 63 -25.91 -11.12 -1.45
N CYS A 64 -25.33 -9.92 -1.23
CA CYS A 64 -24.10 -9.76 -0.43
C CYS A 64 -24.30 -10.00 1.08
N VAL A 65 -25.53 -9.98 1.57
CA VAL A 65 -25.88 -10.20 3.00
C VAL A 65 -26.92 -11.32 3.19
N TYR A 66 -27.38 -11.92 2.12
CA TYR A 66 -28.39 -12.99 2.19
C TYR A 66 -27.67 -14.35 2.23
N PRO A 67 -27.83 -15.14 3.33
CA PRO A 67 -27.12 -16.41 3.48
C PRO A 67 -27.69 -17.48 2.54
N VAL A 68 -26.81 -18.38 2.11
CA VAL A 68 -27.20 -19.57 1.32
C VAL A 68 -27.89 -20.61 2.22
N SER A 69 -28.81 -21.40 1.63
CA SER A 69 -29.45 -22.53 2.29
C SER A 69 -29.60 -23.71 1.34
N GLU A 70 -29.78 -24.91 1.91
CA GLU A 70 -29.97 -26.14 1.14
C GLU A 70 -31.19 -26.04 0.23
N GLY A 71 -31.02 -26.44 -1.02
CA GLY A 71 -32.10 -26.44 -2.03
C GLY A 71 -32.51 -25.03 -2.53
N MET A 72 -31.84 -23.96 -2.14
CA MET A 72 -32.17 -22.61 -2.56
C MET A 72 -32.04 -22.45 -4.09
N VAL A 73 -33.01 -21.79 -4.70
CA VAL A 73 -32.99 -21.41 -6.11
C VAL A 73 -32.89 -19.90 -6.22
N VAL A 74 -31.84 -19.42 -6.90
CA VAL A 74 -31.57 -17.99 -7.09
C VAL A 74 -31.58 -17.64 -8.57
N LYS A 75 -32.23 -16.52 -8.92
CA LYS A 75 -32.20 -15.95 -10.27
C LYS A 75 -31.58 -14.56 -10.22
N THR A 76 -30.49 -14.38 -10.96
CA THR A 76 -29.70 -13.13 -10.92
C THR A 76 -30.04 -12.17 -12.06
N ASN A 77 -30.80 -12.62 -13.07
CA ASN A 77 -31.02 -11.89 -14.32
C ASN A 77 -32.46 -11.98 -14.84
N THR A 78 -33.46 -11.76 -13.99
CA THR A 78 -34.84 -11.60 -14.41
C THR A 78 -35.14 -10.16 -14.83
N SER A 79 -36.24 -9.91 -15.54
CA SER A 79 -36.68 -8.55 -15.89
C SER A 79 -36.84 -7.67 -14.63
N LYS A 80 -37.43 -8.24 -13.57
CA LYS A 80 -37.61 -7.57 -12.27
C LYS A 80 -36.26 -7.19 -11.62
N VAL A 81 -35.27 -8.10 -11.67
CA VAL A 81 -33.92 -7.83 -11.12
C VAL A 81 -33.22 -6.74 -11.92
N ARG A 82 -33.27 -6.81 -13.27
CA ARG A 82 -32.65 -5.79 -14.13
C ARG A 82 -33.25 -4.41 -13.92
N GLU A 83 -34.59 -4.31 -13.85
CA GLU A 83 -35.30 -3.06 -13.63
C GLU A 83 -34.97 -2.47 -12.25
N ALA A 84 -34.95 -3.28 -11.18
CA ALA A 84 -34.57 -2.85 -9.86
C ALA A 84 -33.14 -2.30 -9.81
N ARG A 85 -32.17 -2.98 -10.43
CA ARG A 85 -30.76 -2.52 -10.49
C ARG A 85 -30.63 -1.21 -11.26
N LYS A 86 -31.33 -1.07 -12.41
CA LYS A 86 -31.35 0.20 -13.16
C LYS A 86 -31.91 1.34 -12.33
N THR A 87 -33.03 1.13 -11.67
CA THR A 87 -33.67 2.14 -10.83
C THR A 87 -32.74 2.58 -9.70
N VAL A 88 -32.11 1.65 -8.99
CA VAL A 88 -31.14 1.96 -7.93
C VAL A 88 -29.96 2.75 -8.47
N LEU A 89 -29.42 2.31 -9.62
CA LEU A 89 -28.26 2.98 -10.24
C LEU A 89 -28.60 4.40 -10.70
N GLU A 90 -29.78 4.60 -11.33
CA GLU A 90 -30.24 5.93 -11.74
C GLU A 90 -30.42 6.87 -10.55
N LEU A 91 -30.94 6.38 -9.42
CA LEU A 91 -31.04 7.18 -8.17
C LEU A 91 -29.65 7.57 -7.64
N LEU A 92 -28.64 6.69 -7.71
CA LEU A 92 -27.26 7.03 -7.34
C LEU A 92 -26.69 8.10 -8.28
N LEU A 93 -26.89 7.94 -9.60
CA LEU A 93 -26.39 8.87 -10.62
C LEU A 93 -27.11 10.24 -10.59
N THR A 94 -28.32 10.31 -10.09
CA THR A 94 -29.06 11.58 -9.93
C THR A 94 -28.37 12.53 -8.96
N ASN A 95 -27.71 12.00 -7.93
CA ASN A 95 -26.96 12.77 -6.93
C ASN A 95 -25.43 12.78 -7.17
N HIS A 96 -24.96 12.23 -8.28
CA HIS A 96 -23.53 12.16 -8.60
C HIS A 96 -23.17 13.19 -9.68
N PRO A 97 -22.04 13.92 -9.57
CA PRO A 97 -21.57 14.83 -10.62
C PRO A 97 -21.41 14.11 -11.96
N LYS A 98 -21.58 14.86 -13.04
CA LYS A 98 -21.49 14.32 -14.42
C LYS A 98 -20.18 14.73 -15.13
N ASP A 99 -19.17 15.08 -14.36
CA ASP A 99 -17.85 15.56 -14.79
C ASP A 99 -16.85 14.43 -15.03
N CYS A 100 -17.31 13.26 -15.45
CA CYS A 100 -16.50 12.05 -15.57
C CYS A 100 -15.20 12.24 -16.35
N LEU A 101 -15.21 13.06 -17.42
CA LEU A 101 -14.02 13.27 -18.27
C LEU A 101 -12.89 14.00 -17.54
N CYS A 102 -13.21 14.82 -16.54
CA CYS A 102 -12.24 15.53 -15.70
C CYS A 102 -12.01 14.86 -14.34
N CYS A 103 -12.65 13.71 -14.10
CA CYS A 103 -12.54 13.00 -12.84
C CYS A 103 -11.27 12.13 -12.83
N GLN A 104 -10.49 12.20 -11.76
CA GLN A 104 -9.27 11.38 -11.58
C GLN A 104 -9.53 9.86 -11.66
N LYS A 105 -10.78 9.42 -11.41
CA LYS A 105 -11.21 8.01 -11.56
C LYS A 105 -11.80 7.70 -12.94
N ASN A 106 -11.65 8.58 -13.93
CA ASN A 106 -12.15 8.31 -15.28
C ASN A 106 -11.48 7.06 -15.87
N GLY A 107 -12.29 6.17 -16.44
CA GLY A 107 -11.83 4.89 -17.00
C GLY A 107 -11.62 3.77 -15.95
N ASP A 108 -11.51 4.11 -14.66
CA ASP A 108 -11.27 3.16 -13.55
C ASP A 108 -12.34 3.27 -12.43
N CYS A 109 -13.52 3.80 -12.76
CA CYS A 109 -14.61 4.02 -11.82
C CYS A 109 -15.61 2.86 -11.86
N GLU A 110 -15.83 2.18 -10.71
CA GLU A 110 -16.81 1.08 -10.61
C GLU A 110 -18.24 1.56 -10.95
N LEU A 111 -18.60 2.81 -10.61
CA LEU A 111 -19.90 3.38 -10.91
C LEU A 111 -20.11 3.57 -12.42
N GLN A 112 -19.10 4.09 -13.14
CA GLN A 112 -19.12 4.23 -14.61
C GLN A 112 -19.27 2.87 -15.29
N LYS A 113 -18.46 1.88 -14.86
CA LYS A 113 -18.49 0.52 -15.40
C LYS A 113 -19.89 -0.10 -15.25
N ILE A 114 -20.47 -0.04 -14.06
CA ILE A 114 -21.81 -0.61 -13.82
C ILE A 114 -22.89 0.14 -14.62
N ALA A 115 -22.75 1.46 -14.79
CA ALA A 115 -23.67 2.25 -15.63
C ALA A 115 -23.62 1.82 -17.09
N ALA A 116 -22.42 1.54 -17.61
CA ALA A 116 -22.23 0.98 -18.95
C ALA A 116 -22.82 -0.43 -19.07
N ASP A 117 -22.51 -1.33 -18.13
CA ASP A 117 -22.97 -2.72 -18.09
C ASP A 117 -24.49 -2.84 -18.03
N LEU A 118 -25.16 -1.98 -17.24
CA LEU A 118 -26.63 -1.95 -17.14
C LEU A 118 -27.32 -1.15 -18.24
N GLY A 119 -26.56 -0.57 -19.17
CA GLY A 119 -27.07 0.18 -20.31
C GLY A 119 -27.84 1.45 -19.91
N VAL A 120 -27.44 2.13 -18.82
CA VAL A 120 -28.01 3.42 -18.44
C VAL A 120 -27.43 4.50 -19.34
N ARG A 121 -28.31 5.10 -20.17
CA ARG A 121 -27.95 6.17 -21.12
C ARG A 121 -28.73 7.45 -20.86
N LYS A 122 -29.84 7.35 -20.14
CA LYS A 122 -30.71 8.46 -19.79
C LYS A 122 -31.19 8.26 -18.34
N LEU A 123 -31.19 9.32 -17.55
CA LEU A 123 -31.76 9.31 -16.21
C LEU A 123 -33.25 9.61 -16.29
N ARG A 124 -34.07 8.79 -15.65
CA ARG A 124 -35.52 8.98 -15.55
C ARG A 124 -35.91 9.95 -14.44
N PHE A 125 -35.01 10.10 -13.45
CA PHE A 125 -35.26 10.95 -12.27
C PHE A 125 -34.52 12.28 -12.43
N GLU A 126 -35.23 13.37 -12.19
CA GLU A 126 -34.73 14.73 -12.21
C GLU A 126 -34.78 15.33 -10.78
N GLY A 127 -34.00 16.36 -10.50
CA GLY A 127 -34.08 17.11 -9.25
C GLY A 127 -33.29 16.55 -8.08
N GLY A 128 -32.27 15.74 -8.34
CA GLY A 128 -31.27 15.43 -7.32
C GLY A 128 -30.52 16.71 -6.93
N GLU A 129 -30.42 17.00 -5.63
CA GLU A 129 -29.55 18.05 -5.15
C GLU A 129 -28.10 17.62 -5.28
N THR A 130 -27.38 18.17 -6.25
CA THR A 130 -25.92 18.14 -6.23
C THR A 130 -25.48 19.08 -5.10
N ARG A 131 -24.83 18.51 -4.11
CA ARG A 131 -24.35 19.29 -2.95
C ARG A 131 -23.02 19.92 -3.31
N ALA A 132 -23.00 21.23 -3.49
CA ALA A 132 -21.75 21.97 -3.58
C ALA A 132 -20.97 21.80 -2.26
N ARG A 133 -19.89 21.06 -2.28
CA ARG A 133 -19.01 20.83 -1.13
C ARG A 133 -17.56 21.14 -1.52
N THR A 134 -16.83 21.69 -0.57
CA THR A 134 -15.41 21.96 -0.74
C THR A 134 -14.63 20.65 -0.89
N ILE A 135 -13.72 20.61 -1.86
CA ILE A 135 -12.74 19.54 -1.98
C ILE A 135 -11.71 19.72 -0.86
N ASP A 136 -11.53 18.68 -0.04
CA ASP A 136 -10.49 18.66 0.98
C ASP A 136 -9.17 18.16 0.35
N ASN A 137 -8.26 19.09 0.11
CA ASN A 137 -6.92 18.87 -0.42
C ASN A 137 -5.82 19.18 0.63
N SER A 138 -6.19 19.25 1.89
CA SER A 138 -5.29 19.58 3.01
C SER A 138 -4.26 18.48 3.28
N ASN A 139 -4.64 17.22 3.07
CA ASN A 139 -3.82 16.05 3.34
C ASN A 139 -2.66 15.93 2.32
N PRO A 140 -1.43 15.64 2.76
CA PRO A 140 -0.29 15.51 1.84
C PRO A 140 -0.38 14.30 0.91
N SER A 141 -1.21 13.30 1.23
CA SER A 141 -1.27 12.01 0.54
C SER A 141 -2.58 11.74 -0.19
N LEU A 142 -3.68 12.38 0.24
CA LEU A 142 -5.04 12.07 -0.21
C LEU A 142 -5.83 13.34 -0.52
N VAL A 143 -6.72 13.23 -1.50
CA VAL A 143 -7.75 14.24 -1.81
C VAL A 143 -9.12 13.63 -1.55
N ARG A 144 -10.01 14.39 -0.94
CA ARG A 144 -11.39 14.00 -0.67
C ARG A 144 -12.37 14.96 -1.34
N ASP A 145 -13.14 14.43 -2.29
CA ASP A 145 -14.23 15.10 -2.98
C ASP A 145 -15.56 14.48 -2.57
N GLN A 146 -16.27 15.15 -1.67
CA GLN A 146 -17.50 14.61 -1.11
C GLN A 146 -18.68 14.62 -2.10
N GLU A 147 -18.65 15.42 -3.16
CA GLU A 147 -19.69 15.42 -4.18
C GLU A 147 -19.74 14.08 -4.93
N LYS A 148 -18.58 13.43 -5.10
CA LYS A 148 -18.46 12.12 -5.74
C LYS A 148 -18.77 10.93 -4.83
N CYS A 149 -19.20 11.19 -3.57
CA CYS A 149 -19.48 10.16 -2.59
C CYS A 149 -20.87 9.54 -2.77
N ILE A 150 -20.93 8.22 -2.96
CA ILE A 150 -22.18 7.45 -3.07
C ILE A 150 -22.61 6.78 -1.75
N LEU A 151 -22.04 7.19 -0.63
CA LEU A 151 -22.37 6.72 0.72
C LEU A 151 -22.26 5.19 0.89
N CYS A 152 -21.34 4.53 0.19
CA CYS A 152 -21.19 3.07 0.23
C CYS A 152 -20.54 2.54 1.53
N GLY A 153 -19.93 3.41 2.35
CA GLY A 153 -19.33 3.06 3.64
C GLY A 153 -18.03 2.23 3.57
N ARG A 154 -17.47 1.92 2.40
CA ARG A 154 -16.23 1.13 2.30
C ARG A 154 -15.07 1.81 3.04
N CYS A 155 -14.87 3.12 2.85
CA CYS A 155 -13.82 3.89 3.51
C CYS A 155 -13.95 3.92 5.04
N ILE A 156 -15.17 3.98 5.56
CA ILE A 156 -15.44 3.90 7.01
C ILE A 156 -15.00 2.54 7.54
N ARG A 157 -15.43 1.46 6.88
CA ARG A 157 -15.13 0.08 7.31
C ARG A 157 -13.65 -0.26 7.24
N VAL A 158 -12.97 0.08 6.15
CA VAL A 158 -11.53 -0.19 6.06
C VAL A 158 -10.74 0.60 7.11
N CYS A 159 -11.08 1.87 7.33
CA CYS A 159 -10.42 2.71 8.31
C CYS A 159 -10.67 2.24 9.76
N ARG A 160 -11.89 1.77 10.07
CA ARG A 160 -12.28 1.29 11.39
C ARG A 160 -11.86 -0.16 11.64
N ASP A 161 -12.21 -1.07 10.72
CA ASP A 161 -12.17 -2.52 10.98
C ASP A 161 -10.81 -3.13 10.62
N VAL A 162 -10.11 -2.57 9.63
CA VAL A 162 -8.80 -3.03 9.17
C VAL A 162 -7.67 -2.18 9.76
N GLN A 163 -7.81 -0.85 9.70
CA GLN A 163 -6.75 0.06 10.17
C GLN A 163 -6.91 0.52 11.63
N GLY A 164 -8.07 0.34 12.24
CA GLY A 164 -8.28 0.73 13.64
C GLY A 164 -8.14 2.23 13.93
N MET A 165 -8.13 3.08 12.86
CA MET A 165 -7.95 4.54 12.98
C MET A 165 -9.26 5.28 13.18
N SER A 166 -10.36 4.79 12.59
CA SER A 166 -11.73 5.35 12.74
C SER A 166 -11.83 6.85 12.39
N VAL A 167 -11.10 7.28 11.37
CA VAL A 167 -11.07 8.70 10.93
C VAL A 167 -12.44 9.14 10.37
N TYR A 168 -13.14 8.21 9.71
CA TYR A 168 -14.41 8.50 9.05
C TYR A 168 -15.60 7.88 9.77
N SER A 169 -16.71 8.62 9.75
CA SER A 169 -18.03 8.13 10.16
C SER A 169 -19.12 8.74 9.27
N PHE A 170 -20.35 8.22 9.34
CA PHE A 170 -21.50 8.93 8.78
C PHE A 170 -21.87 10.07 9.71
N ALA A 171 -22.05 11.27 9.13
CA ALA A 171 -22.54 12.46 9.79
C ALA A 171 -23.83 12.96 9.11
N GLY A 172 -24.67 13.69 9.83
CA GLY A 172 -25.96 14.14 9.33
C GLY A 172 -27.00 13.02 9.18
N ARG A 173 -28.13 13.33 8.54
CA ARG A 173 -29.20 12.38 8.25
C ARG A 173 -29.98 12.76 6.99
N GLY A 174 -30.68 11.80 6.39
CA GLY A 174 -31.45 12.00 5.15
C GLY A 174 -30.53 12.45 4.02
N PHE A 175 -30.94 13.43 3.25
CA PHE A 175 -30.12 14.01 2.17
C PHE A 175 -28.85 14.72 2.67
N ASN A 176 -28.79 15.08 3.95
CA ASN A 176 -27.61 15.69 4.56
C ASN A 176 -26.60 14.67 5.10
N THR A 177 -26.86 13.37 4.91
CA THR A 177 -25.87 12.34 5.27
C THR A 177 -24.61 12.48 4.44
N MET A 178 -23.47 12.41 5.10
CA MET A 178 -22.15 12.43 4.47
C MET A 178 -21.18 11.51 5.20
N VAL A 179 -20.11 11.13 4.53
CA VAL A 179 -18.95 10.53 5.17
C VAL A 179 -18.04 11.66 5.62
N SER A 180 -17.77 11.78 6.90
CA SER A 180 -16.99 12.89 7.45
C SER A 180 -16.00 12.45 8.52
N THR A 181 -15.03 13.30 8.77
CA THR A 181 -14.17 13.31 9.96
C THR A 181 -14.95 13.85 11.16
N ALA A 182 -14.42 13.70 12.37
CA ALA A 182 -15.00 14.29 13.57
C ALA A 182 -15.11 15.83 13.39
N PHE A 183 -16.28 16.38 13.75
CA PHE A 183 -16.59 17.82 13.64
C PHE A 183 -16.36 18.45 12.25
N GLU A 184 -16.35 17.62 11.20
CA GLU A 184 -16.10 18.04 9.81
C GLU A 184 -14.71 18.69 9.59
N HIS A 185 -13.74 18.41 10.45
CA HIS A 185 -12.36 18.87 10.28
C HIS A 185 -11.75 18.34 8.99
N ASP A 186 -10.80 19.08 8.44
CA ASP A 186 -10.00 18.64 7.31
C ASP A 186 -9.19 17.37 7.67
N LEU A 187 -8.83 16.59 6.66
CA LEU A 187 -8.05 15.36 6.86
C LEU A 187 -6.71 15.60 7.53
N LEU A 188 -6.06 16.75 7.27
CA LEU A 188 -4.80 17.12 7.92
C LEU A 188 -4.96 17.23 9.44
N ASN A 189 -6.10 17.76 9.91
CA ASN A 189 -6.41 17.98 11.31
C ASN A 189 -7.14 16.80 11.96
N SER A 190 -6.99 15.60 11.40
CA SER A 190 -7.59 14.37 11.91
C SER A 190 -6.51 13.35 12.27
N ALA A 191 -6.88 12.29 12.98
CA ALA A 191 -5.96 11.19 13.29
C ALA A 191 -5.65 10.31 12.06
N CYS A 192 -5.56 10.88 10.86
CA CYS A 192 -5.26 10.15 9.62
C CYS A 192 -3.79 9.70 9.60
N ALA A 193 -3.56 8.41 9.36
CA ALA A 193 -2.22 7.82 9.21
C ALA A 193 -1.70 7.89 7.76
N TYR A 194 -2.42 8.53 6.84
CA TYR A 194 -2.06 8.71 5.42
C TYR A 194 -1.91 7.40 4.61
N CYS A 195 -2.37 6.27 5.14
CA CYS A 195 -2.13 4.93 4.60
C CYS A 195 -2.79 4.61 3.24
N GLY A 196 -3.73 5.44 2.74
CA GLY A 196 -4.37 5.29 1.44
C GLY A 196 -5.41 4.17 1.30
N GLN A 197 -5.61 3.32 2.30
CA GLN A 197 -6.53 2.18 2.21
C GLN A 197 -7.98 2.59 1.91
N CYS A 198 -8.38 3.81 2.29
CA CYS A 198 -9.69 4.35 1.96
C CYS A 198 -9.83 4.72 0.48
N ALA A 199 -8.74 5.12 -0.19
CA ALA A 199 -8.70 5.37 -1.62
C ALA A 199 -8.76 4.06 -2.42
N ASP A 200 -8.06 3.01 -1.97
CA ASP A 200 -8.06 1.69 -2.62
C ASP A 200 -9.45 1.07 -2.70
N VAL A 201 -10.26 1.26 -1.66
CA VAL A 201 -11.61 0.67 -1.61
C VAL A 201 -12.71 1.62 -2.11
N CYS A 202 -12.39 2.86 -2.45
CA CYS A 202 -13.39 3.82 -2.94
C CYS A 202 -13.83 3.46 -4.36
N PRO A 203 -15.13 3.18 -4.59
CA PRO A 203 -15.62 2.77 -5.92
C PRO A 203 -15.77 3.94 -6.89
N THR A 204 -15.60 5.17 -6.41
CA THR A 204 -15.73 6.42 -7.19
C THR A 204 -14.52 7.32 -6.94
N GLY A 205 -14.51 8.54 -7.50
CA GLY A 205 -13.48 9.55 -7.25
C GLY A 205 -13.64 10.35 -5.95
N ALA A 206 -14.42 9.85 -4.97
CA ALA A 206 -14.66 10.57 -3.72
C ALA A 206 -13.45 10.63 -2.79
N ILE A 207 -12.58 9.62 -2.81
CA ILE A 207 -11.28 9.61 -2.14
C ILE A 207 -10.28 9.03 -3.12
N VAL A 208 -9.23 9.79 -3.40
CA VAL A 208 -8.15 9.42 -4.33
C VAL A 208 -6.80 9.81 -3.72
N GLU A 209 -5.71 9.25 -4.24
CA GLU A 209 -4.37 9.75 -3.92
C GLU A 209 -4.20 11.18 -4.46
N LYS A 210 -3.39 11.99 -3.77
CA LYS A 210 -2.97 13.30 -4.26
C LYS A 210 -2.08 13.10 -5.47
N ASP A 211 -2.40 13.73 -6.58
CA ASP A 211 -1.63 13.60 -7.83
C ASP A 211 -0.44 14.55 -7.80
N ASP A 212 0.76 14.01 -7.99
CA ASP A 212 2.01 14.75 -8.05
C ASP A 212 2.74 14.55 -9.40
N THR A 213 2.06 13.98 -10.41
CA THR A 213 2.65 13.72 -11.73
C THR A 213 3.09 14.99 -12.44
N ASP A 214 2.33 16.09 -12.31
CA ASP A 214 2.70 17.39 -12.90
C ASP A 214 4.07 17.87 -12.40
N LYS A 215 4.38 17.69 -11.11
CA LYS A 215 5.69 18.06 -10.55
C LYS A 215 6.84 17.25 -11.17
N VAL A 216 6.57 15.99 -11.49
CA VAL A 216 7.56 15.13 -12.17
C VAL A 216 7.77 15.60 -13.60
N TRP A 217 6.69 15.89 -14.34
CA TRP A 217 6.79 16.44 -15.69
C TRP A 217 7.49 17.80 -15.74
N GLU A 218 7.21 18.69 -14.79
CA GLU A 218 7.92 19.97 -14.65
C GLU A 218 9.43 19.77 -14.43
N ALA A 219 9.82 18.80 -13.59
CA ALA A 219 11.22 18.49 -13.34
C ALA A 219 11.91 17.91 -14.58
N ILE A 220 11.30 16.93 -15.26
CA ILE A 220 11.84 16.29 -16.48
C ILE A 220 12.01 17.31 -17.62
N ASN A 221 11.06 18.23 -17.76
CA ASN A 221 11.10 19.25 -18.81
C ASN A 221 12.06 20.41 -18.52
N ASN A 222 12.66 20.47 -17.33
CA ASN A 222 13.60 21.52 -16.95
C ASN A 222 15.05 21.10 -17.28
N PRO A 223 15.70 21.69 -18.30
CA PRO A 223 17.03 21.27 -18.72
C PRO A 223 18.15 21.60 -17.72
N GLU A 224 17.86 22.40 -16.68
CA GLU A 224 18.82 22.70 -15.62
C GLU A 224 18.80 21.65 -14.48
N LYS A 225 17.84 20.73 -14.51
CA LYS A 225 17.67 19.69 -13.49
C LYS A 225 18.16 18.35 -14.01
N ILE A 226 18.59 17.53 -13.07
CA ILE A 226 18.93 16.12 -13.28
C ILE A 226 17.94 15.32 -12.44
N VAL A 227 17.05 14.63 -13.13
CA VAL A 227 15.95 13.90 -12.48
C VAL A 227 16.34 12.45 -12.28
N VAL A 228 16.54 12.09 -11.03
CA VAL A 228 16.83 10.70 -10.63
C VAL A 228 15.59 10.06 -10.06
N VAL A 229 15.34 8.79 -10.38
CA VAL A 229 14.18 8.05 -9.87
C VAL A 229 14.60 6.76 -9.20
N GLN A 230 13.95 6.44 -8.07
CA GLN A 230 14.03 5.15 -7.40
C GLN A 230 12.68 4.44 -7.42
N THR A 231 12.70 3.11 -7.51
CA THR A 231 11.48 2.28 -7.52
C THR A 231 11.45 1.30 -6.35
N ALA A 232 10.36 1.31 -5.57
CA ALA A 232 10.21 0.39 -4.45
C ALA A 232 10.08 -1.08 -4.89
N PRO A 233 10.48 -2.05 -4.04
CA PRO A 233 10.49 -3.47 -4.38
C PRO A 233 9.16 -4.01 -4.94
N SER A 234 8.02 -3.61 -4.37
CA SER A 234 6.71 -4.13 -4.77
C SER A 234 6.12 -3.47 -6.03
N VAL A 235 6.73 -2.40 -6.55
CA VAL A 235 6.26 -1.76 -7.80
C VAL A 235 6.44 -2.74 -8.97
N ARG A 236 7.58 -3.44 -9.04
CA ARG A 236 7.91 -4.39 -10.12
C ARG A 236 6.95 -5.56 -10.29
N VAL A 237 6.16 -5.90 -9.26
CA VAL A 237 5.18 -7.01 -9.29
C VAL A 237 3.73 -6.53 -9.41
N ALA A 238 3.52 -5.22 -9.50
CA ALA A 238 2.18 -4.62 -9.53
C ALA A 238 1.97 -3.64 -10.70
N LEU A 239 3.00 -2.90 -11.15
CA LEU A 239 2.87 -1.89 -12.20
C LEU A 239 2.19 -2.42 -13.47
N GLY A 240 2.50 -3.66 -13.85
CA GLY A 240 1.91 -4.30 -15.03
C GLY A 240 0.39 -4.33 -15.02
N GLU A 241 -0.25 -4.37 -13.84
CA GLU A 241 -1.70 -4.40 -13.69
C GLU A 241 -2.36 -3.12 -14.22
N GLU A 242 -1.71 -1.96 -14.06
CA GLU A 242 -2.15 -0.68 -14.65
C GLU A 242 -2.10 -0.69 -16.18
N LEU A 243 -1.32 -1.58 -16.77
CA LEU A 243 -1.01 -1.65 -18.19
C LEU A 243 -1.59 -2.93 -18.86
N GLY A 244 -2.56 -3.57 -18.18
CA GLY A 244 -3.29 -4.73 -18.69
C GLY A 244 -2.58 -6.07 -18.53
N ILE A 245 -1.48 -6.14 -17.78
CA ILE A 245 -0.77 -7.37 -17.47
C ILE A 245 -1.37 -8.03 -16.23
N PRO A 246 -1.50 -9.37 -16.17
CA PRO A 246 -2.06 -10.05 -15.01
C PRO A 246 -1.30 -9.79 -13.71
N ALA A 247 -2.03 -9.74 -12.59
CA ALA A 247 -1.47 -9.52 -11.27
C ALA A 247 -0.35 -10.52 -10.92
N GLY A 248 0.74 -10.00 -10.31
CA GLY A 248 1.87 -10.79 -9.88
C GLY A 248 2.87 -11.15 -10.98
N GLN A 249 2.77 -10.54 -12.16
CA GLN A 249 3.83 -10.64 -13.17
C GLN A 249 4.96 -9.65 -12.85
N VAL A 250 6.19 -10.13 -12.97
CA VAL A 250 7.40 -9.32 -12.74
C VAL A 250 7.70 -8.53 -14.01
N VAL A 251 7.79 -7.21 -13.89
CA VAL A 251 8.02 -6.30 -15.03
C VAL A 251 9.24 -5.38 -14.81
N THR A 252 10.25 -5.83 -14.07
CA THR A 252 11.39 -5.00 -13.65
C THR A 252 12.08 -4.31 -14.82
N GLY A 253 12.55 -5.05 -15.81
CA GLY A 253 13.31 -4.47 -16.93
C GLY A 253 12.45 -3.56 -17.80
N LYS A 254 11.18 -3.92 -18.05
CA LYS A 254 10.24 -3.04 -18.77
C LYS A 254 9.89 -1.77 -17.98
N MET A 255 9.81 -1.85 -16.66
CA MET A 255 9.62 -0.69 -15.79
C MET A 255 10.80 0.28 -15.91
N VAL A 256 12.02 -0.23 -15.86
CA VAL A 256 13.24 0.59 -16.05
C VAL A 256 13.26 1.23 -17.42
N ALA A 257 12.97 0.48 -18.48
CA ALA A 257 12.88 1.02 -19.84
C ALA A 257 11.81 2.12 -19.95
N ALA A 258 10.62 1.90 -19.38
CA ALA A 258 9.55 2.90 -19.39
C ALA A 258 9.98 4.20 -18.69
N LEU A 259 10.65 4.12 -17.53
CA LEU A 259 11.16 5.29 -16.81
C LEU A 259 12.19 6.07 -17.67
N ARG A 260 13.08 5.38 -18.39
CA ARG A 260 14.00 6.04 -19.33
C ARG A 260 13.26 6.72 -20.48
N HIS A 261 12.23 6.07 -21.04
CA HIS A 261 11.40 6.67 -22.08
C HIS A 261 10.56 7.87 -21.61
N LEU A 262 10.22 7.93 -20.32
CA LEU A 262 9.57 9.09 -19.71
C LEU A 262 10.52 10.30 -19.58
N GLY A 263 11.84 10.08 -19.66
CA GLY A 263 12.84 11.15 -19.63
C GLY A 263 13.60 11.28 -18.30
N PHE A 264 13.58 10.28 -17.44
CA PHE A 264 14.43 10.27 -16.23
C PHE A 264 15.91 10.09 -16.63
N ASP A 265 16.79 10.92 -16.08
CA ASP A 265 18.23 10.88 -16.37
C ASP A 265 18.92 9.67 -15.76
N LYS A 266 18.47 9.25 -14.58
CA LYS A 266 18.97 8.07 -13.87
C LYS A 266 17.83 7.28 -13.23
N VAL A 267 17.88 5.97 -13.39
CA VAL A 267 16.89 5.03 -12.86
C VAL A 267 17.57 4.05 -11.91
N PHE A 268 17.21 4.14 -10.64
CA PHE A 268 17.81 3.38 -9.56
C PHE A 268 16.79 2.46 -8.86
N ASP A 269 17.30 1.51 -8.08
CA ASP A 269 16.48 0.58 -7.31
C ASP A 269 16.49 0.92 -5.82
N THR A 270 15.33 1.13 -5.24
CA THR A 270 15.19 1.26 -3.77
C THR A 270 15.70 0.00 -3.02
N ASN A 271 15.87 -1.13 -3.73
CA ASN A 271 16.48 -2.32 -3.13
C ASN A 271 17.90 -2.06 -2.62
N PHE A 272 18.68 -1.21 -3.30
CA PHE A 272 19.96 -0.74 -2.80
C PHE A 272 19.84 -0.14 -1.38
N SER A 273 18.92 0.79 -1.21
CA SER A 273 18.72 1.44 0.09
C SER A 273 17.97 0.57 1.10
N ALA A 274 17.24 -0.45 0.67
CA ALA A 274 16.70 -1.47 1.58
C ALA A 274 17.83 -2.33 2.17
N ASP A 275 18.83 -2.70 1.36
CA ASP A 275 20.05 -3.35 1.87
C ASP A 275 20.80 -2.44 2.84
N LEU A 276 20.93 -1.14 2.51
CA LEU A 276 21.54 -0.14 3.41
C LEU A 276 20.76 -0.02 4.73
N THR A 277 19.43 -0.05 4.68
CA THR A 277 18.59 -0.01 5.88
C THR A 277 18.86 -1.23 6.77
N ILE A 278 19.01 -2.42 6.21
CA ILE A 278 19.34 -3.63 7.00
C ILE A 278 20.72 -3.51 7.65
N MET A 279 21.69 -2.89 6.98
CA MET A 279 23.00 -2.67 7.59
C MET A 279 22.90 -1.74 8.82
N GLU A 280 22.16 -0.65 8.72
CA GLU A 280 22.00 0.30 9.83
C GLU A 280 21.06 -0.26 10.92
N GLU A 281 19.86 -0.70 10.57
CA GLU A 281 18.84 -1.19 11.52
C GLU A 281 19.27 -2.49 12.21
N GLY A 282 19.95 -3.39 11.48
CA GLY A 282 20.48 -4.63 12.05
C GLY A 282 21.60 -4.38 13.07
N HIS A 283 22.51 -3.43 12.79
CA HIS A 283 23.55 -3.04 13.74
C HIS A 283 22.99 -2.24 14.93
N GLU A 284 21.97 -1.39 14.72
CA GLU A 284 21.25 -0.74 15.81
C GLU A 284 20.59 -1.79 16.74
N PHE A 285 19.95 -2.81 16.17
CA PHE A 285 19.35 -3.89 16.95
C PHE A 285 20.40 -4.64 17.79
N LEU A 286 21.53 -5.00 17.20
CA LEU A 286 22.63 -5.64 17.92
C LEU A 286 23.18 -4.75 19.03
N GLN A 287 23.36 -3.46 18.77
CA GLN A 287 23.81 -2.49 19.78
C GLN A 287 22.83 -2.39 20.96
N ARG A 288 21.51 -2.35 20.69
CA ARG A 288 20.47 -2.33 21.74
C ARG A 288 20.49 -3.60 22.58
N LEU A 289 20.67 -4.78 21.96
CA LEU A 289 20.77 -6.06 22.66
C LEU A 289 22.01 -6.13 23.59
N GLN A 290 23.16 -5.66 23.10
CA GLN A 290 24.44 -5.76 23.82
C GLN A 290 24.58 -4.70 24.94
N ASN A 291 24.08 -3.50 24.71
CA ASN A 291 24.29 -2.34 25.57
C ASN A 291 23.08 -2.01 26.47
N GLY A 292 22.04 -2.84 26.51
CA GLY A 292 20.86 -2.61 27.35
C GLY A 292 19.95 -1.49 26.85
N GLY A 293 19.80 -1.34 25.52
CA GLY A 293 18.88 -0.37 24.90
C GLY A 293 17.40 -0.75 25.04
N VAL A 294 16.51 0.15 24.59
CA VAL A 294 15.06 -0.06 24.67
C VAL A 294 14.62 -1.21 23.75
N LEU A 295 14.02 -2.23 24.34
CA LEU A 295 13.46 -3.39 23.66
C LEU A 295 11.96 -3.56 24.00
N PRO A 296 11.14 -4.16 23.10
CA PRO A 296 11.51 -4.56 21.75
C PRO A 296 11.88 -3.37 20.87
N MET A 297 12.84 -3.54 19.95
CA MET A 297 13.03 -2.60 18.86
C MET A 297 11.97 -2.84 17.80
N ILE A 298 11.38 -1.78 17.26
CA ILE A 298 10.30 -1.85 16.25
C ILE A 298 10.77 -1.16 14.97
N THR A 299 10.56 -1.79 13.81
CA THR A 299 10.95 -1.21 12.51
C THR A 299 10.24 0.13 12.23
N SER A 300 10.90 1.03 11.52
CA SER A 300 10.44 2.40 11.24
C SER A 300 10.19 2.71 9.75
N CYS A 301 10.40 1.75 8.85
CA CYS A 301 10.31 1.96 7.40
C CYS A 301 8.89 2.22 6.85
N SER A 302 7.84 2.01 7.66
CA SER A 302 6.42 2.17 7.28
C SER A 302 5.83 3.49 7.81
N PRO A 303 5.74 4.58 7.02
CA PRO A 303 5.36 5.90 7.53
C PRO A 303 3.92 6.00 8.04
N GLY A 304 2.99 5.18 7.54
CA GLY A 304 1.64 5.12 8.10
C GLY A 304 1.62 4.57 9.53
N TRP A 305 2.53 3.65 9.83
CA TRP A 305 2.77 3.13 11.18
C TRP A 305 3.42 4.20 12.08
N VAL A 306 4.47 4.86 11.58
CA VAL A 306 5.15 5.93 12.31
C VAL A 306 4.17 7.07 12.66
N ASN A 307 3.35 7.51 11.71
CA ASN A 307 2.31 8.50 11.99
C ASN A 307 1.32 8.05 13.07
N MET A 308 0.95 6.78 13.10
CA MET A 308 0.02 6.28 14.12
C MET A 308 0.64 6.28 15.52
N ILE A 309 1.90 5.86 15.68
CA ILE A 309 2.56 5.81 16.98
C ILE A 309 2.84 7.22 17.51
N GLU A 310 3.27 8.15 16.66
CA GLU A 310 3.45 9.57 17.00
C GLU A 310 2.16 10.25 17.48
N LEU A 311 1.01 9.89 16.88
CA LEU A 311 -0.29 10.45 17.22
C LEU A 311 -0.92 9.82 18.46
N LYS A 312 -0.74 8.52 18.68
CA LYS A 312 -1.56 7.78 19.65
C LYS A 312 -0.75 7.15 20.79
N TYR A 313 0.55 6.96 20.62
CA TYR A 313 1.42 6.26 21.56
C TYR A 313 2.80 6.92 21.65
N PRO A 314 2.88 8.26 21.85
CA PRO A 314 4.17 8.96 21.86
C PRO A 314 5.13 8.46 22.94
N GLU A 315 4.62 7.89 24.02
CA GLU A 315 5.41 7.28 25.10
C GLU A 315 6.20 6.03 24.66
N LEU A 316 5.81 5.42 23.54
CA LEU A 316 6.46 4.24 22.96
C LEU A 316 7.43 4.58 21.80
N LEU A 317 7.62 5.85 21.46
CA LEU A 317 8.56 6.27 20.41
C LEU A 317 10.00 5.76 20.62
N PRO A 318 10.52 5.63 21.86
CA PRO A 318 11.86 5.07 22.07
C PRO A 318 12.06 3.62 21.59
N HIS A 319 10.96 2.88 21.37
CA HIS A 319 11.01 1.55 20.79
C HIS A 319 11.26 1.54 19.27
N LEU A 320 11.00 2.64 18.56
CA LEU A 320 11.26 2.71 17.13
C LEU A 320 12.76 2.62 16.83
N SER A 321 13.11 1.95 15.74
CA SER A 321 14.42 2.08 15.11
C SER A 321 14.62 3.54 14.68
N THR A 322 15.81 4.06 14.86
CA THR A 322 16.19 5.41 14.41
C THR A 322 16.54 5.44 12.92
N ALA A 323 16.73 4.28 12.28
CA ALA A 323 17.02 4.17 10.86
C ALA A 323 15.91 4.81 10.01
N LYS A 324 16.27 5.68 9.06
CA LYS A 324 15.34 6.20 8.06
C LYS A 324 14.80 5.06 7.20
N SER A 325 13.67 5.28 6.56
CA SER A 325 13.18 4.32 5.57
C SER A 325 14.10 4.22 4.34
N PRO A 326 14.08 3.10 3.60
CA PRO A 326 14.84 2.97 2.36
C PRO A 326 14.63 4.14 1.39
N GLN A 327 13.41 4.68 1.27
CA GLN A 327 13.13 5.86 0.45
C GLN A 327 14.00 7.05 0.86
N GLN A 328 14.06 7.36 2.13
CA GLN A 328 14.78 8.54 2.63
C GLN A 328 16.29 8.32 2.66
N MET A 329 16.74 7.11 2.97
CA MET A 329 18.17 6.76 2.86
C MET A 329 18.66 6.92 1.43
N PHE A 330 17.87 6.45 0.44
CA PHE A 330 18.19 6.65 -0.97
C PHE A 330 18.33 8.14 -1.30
N GLY A 331 17.34 8.94 -0.94
CA GLY A 331 17.37 10.39 -1.23
C GLY A 331 18.57 11.09 -0.65
N ALA A 332 18.91 10.80 0.60
CA ALA A 332 20.10 11.35 1.27
C ALA A 332 21.39 10.94 0.53
N VAL A 333 21.54 9.66 0.16
CA VAL A 333 22.73 9.14 -0.55
C VAL A 333 22.79 9.65 -1.99
N ALA A 334 21.67 9.81 -2.67
CA ALA A 334 21.61 10.35 -4.03
C ALA A 334 22.09 11.82 -4.09
N LYS A 335 21.68 12.64 -3.13
CA LYS A 335 22.09 14.06 -3.05
C LYS A 335 23.43 14.31 -2.36
N THR A 336 24.12 13.27 -1.89
CA THR A 336 25.45 13.37 -1.28
C THR A 336 26.46 12.50 -2.03
N TYR A 337 26.51 11.23 -1.75
CA TYR A 337 27.48 10.29 -2.34
C TYR A 337 27.42 10.21 -3.87
N PHE A 338 26.21 10.05 -4.44
CA PHE A 338 26.09 9.99 -5.90
C PHE A 338 26.41 11.34 -6.53
N ALA A 339 25.90 12.44 -5.96
CA ALA A 339 26.21 13.80 -6.44
C ALA A 339 27.73 14.08 -6.47
N GLU A 340 28.44 13.73 -5.37
CA GLU A 340 29.90 13.87 -5.27
C GLU A 340 30.63 13.05 -6.33
N ARG A 341 30.28 11.76 -6.48
CA ARG A 341 30.93 10.86 -7.46
C ARG A 341 30.67 11.23 -8.90
N ALA A 342 29.49 11.75 -9.19
CA ALA A 342 29.09 12.17 -10.52
C ALA A 342 29.55 13.60 -10.87
N GLY A 343 30.08 14.36 -9.90
CA GLY A 343 30.45 15.77 -10.06
C GLY A 343 29.24 16.67 -10.31
N ILE A 344 28.09 16.33 -9.75
CA ILE A 344 26.82 17.04 -9.93
C ILE A 344 26.56 17.91 -8.70
N ASP A 345 26.14 19.16 -8.92
CA ASP A 345 25.63 20.01 -7.85
C ASP A 345 24.33 19.41 -7.27
N PRO A 346 24.29 19.05 -5.98
CA PRO A 346 23.10 18.49 -5.35
C PRO A 346 21.83 19.33 -5.52
N ALA A 347 21.95 20.64 -5.63
CA ALA A 347 20.82 21.56 -5.86
C ALA A 347 20.14 21.36 -7.22
N LYS A 348 20.81 20.73 -8.18
CA LYS A 348 20.28 20.40 -9.49
C LYS A 348 19.58 19.05 -9.51
N ILE A 349 19.83 18.19 -8.55
CA ILE A 349 19.20 16.85 -8.47
C ILE A 349 17.78 16.98 -7.96
N VAL A 350 16.83 16.46 -8.76
CA VAL A 350 15.46 16.19 -8.32
C VAL A 350 15.30 14.70 -8.08
N SER A 351 15.13 14.31 -6.82
CA SER A 351 14.95 12.92 -6.41
C SER A 351 13.47 12.57 -6.43
N VAL A 352 13.08 11.66 -7.32
CA VAL A 352 11.71 11.14 -7.46
C VAL A 352 11.65 9.72 -6.92
N SER A 353 10.59 9.41 -6.16
CA SER A 353 10.34 8.06 -5.66
C SER A 353 9.05 7.48 -6.22
N VAL A 354 9.12 6.29 -6.81
CA VAL A 354 7.93 5.51 -7.19
C VAL A 354 7.63 4.50 -6.08
N MET A 355 6.51 4.71 -5.39
CA MET A 355 6.19 3.97 -4.16
C MET A 355 4.80 3.32 -4.21
N PRO A 356 4.62 2.14 -3.61
CA PRO A 356 3.30 1.50 -3.47
C PRO A 356 2.42 2.16 -2.40
N CYS A 357 2.83 3.30 -1.87
CA CYS A 357 2.38 3.83 -0.58
C CYS A 357 2.10 5.33 -0.66
N THR A 358 0.89 5.74 -0.32
CA THR A 358 0.53 7.16 -0.26
C THR A 358 1.16 7.89 0.93
N ALA A 359 1.39 7.21 2.07
CA ALA A 359 2.02 7.81 3.24
C ALA A 359 3.48 8.22 3.00
N LYS A 360 4.14 7.67 1.96
CA LYS A 360 5.49 8.08 1.54
C LYS A 360 5.56 9.52 1.03
N LYS A 361 4.45 10.07 0.52
CA LYS A 361 4.32 11.50 0.19
C LYS A 361 4.45 12.38 1.46
N ALA A 362 3.74 11.99 2.52
CA ALA A 362 3.81 12.67 3.81
C ALA A 362 5.20 12.53 4.46
N GLU A 363 5.82 11.35 4.36
CA GLU A 363 7.18 11.12 4.87
C GLU A 363 8.21 12.03 4.20
N ALA A 364 8.17 12.14 2.87
CA ALA A 364 9.08 13.01 2.13
C ALA A 364 8.90 14.51 2.46
N ALA A 365 7.71 14.90 2.90
CA ALA A 365 7.39 16.28 3.27
C ALA A 365 7.80 16.65 4.73
N ARG A 366 8.26 15.69 5.55
CA ARG A 366 8.68 15.95 6.94
C ARG A 366 9.91 16.85 6.98
N GLU A 367 9.95 17.77 7.94
CA GLU A 367 11.01 18.78 8.03
C GLU A 367 12.40 18.16 8.21
N GLU A 368 12.51 17.10 9.01
CA GLU A 368 13.74 16.37 9.30
C GLU A 368 14.30 15.54 8.14
N MET A 369 13.55 15.36 7.05
CA MET A 369 14.00 14.61 5.87
C MET A 369 14.80 15.48 4.89
N CYS A 370 15.88 16.08 5.42
CA CYS A 370 16.79 16.99 4.71
C CYS A 370 18.26 16.81 5.16
N ALA A 371 18.66 15.61 5.56
CA ALA A 371 20.01 15.35 6.07
C ALA A 371 21.12 15.57 5.03
N SER A 372 20.80 15.55 3.74
CA SER A 372 21.71 15.92 2.66
C SER A 372 22.02 17.43 2.58
N GLY A 373 21.38 18.26 3.41
CA GLY A 373 21.38 19.72 3.28
C GLY A 373 20.31 20.25 2.33
N TYR A 374 19.59 19.36 1.65
CA TYR A 374 18.47 19.62 0.76
C TYR A 374 17.31 18.70 1.14
N ARG A 375 16.13 18.90 0.56
CA ARG A 375 15.07 17.91 0.67
C ARG A 375 15.58 16.57 0.10
N ASP A 376 15.64 15.50 0.92
CA ASP A 376 16.23 14.22 0.49
C ASP A 376 15.45 13.61 -0.68
N VAL A 377 14.12 13.62 -0.62
CA VAL A 377 13.22 13.20 -1.71
C VAL A 377 12.28 14.34 -2.07
N ASP A 378 12.31 14.82 -3.31
CA ASP A 378 11.56 15.99 -3.74
C ASP A 378 10.12 15.66 -4.10
N VAL A 379 9.90 14.54 -4.82
CA VAL A 379 8.57 14.12 -5.30
C VAL A 379 8.37 12.62 -5.07
N VAL A 380 7.19 12.26 -4.60
CA VAL A 380 6.79 10.85 -4.47
C VAL A 380 5.54 10.62 -5.32
N ILE A 381 5.62 9.69 -6.26
CA ILE A 381 4.48 9.20 -7.02
C ILE A 381 4.16 7.74 -6.66
N THR A 382 2.91 7.37 -6.79
CA THR A 382 2.46 6.00 -6.54
C THR A 382 2.65 5.11 -7.78
N THR A 383 2.50 3.79 -7.60
CA THR A 383 2.47 2.85 -8.74
C THR A 383 1.38 3.20 -9.75
N ARG A 384 0.19 3.66 -9.28
CA ARG A 384 -0.91 4.11 -10.13
C ARG A 384 -0.55 5.39 -10.92
N GLU A 385 0.10 6.35 -10.26
CA GLU A 385 0.57 7.58 -10.90
C GLU A 385 1.58 7.27 -12.01
N LEU A 386 2.55 6.38 -11.75
CA LEU A 386 3.49 5.93 -12.79
C LEU A 386 2.76 5.28 -13.97
N GLY A 387 1.77 4.41 -13.70
CA GLY A 387 0.94 3.81 -14.75
C GLY A 387 0.20 4.86 -15.60
N ARG A 388 -0.27 5.96 -14.98
CA ARG A 388 -0.89 7.09 -15.69
C ARG A 388 0.13 7.82 -16.58
N MET A 389 1.32 8.14 -16.06
CA MET A 389 2.38 8.80 -16.82
C MET A 389 2.80 7.98 -18.05
N ILE A 390 2.91 6.65 -17.92
CA ILE A 390 3.23 5.75 -19.04
C ILE A 390 2.15 5.81 -20.13
N ARG A 391 0.86 5.80 -19.74
CA ARG A 391 -0.27 5.94 -20.67
C ARG A 391 -0.32 7.33 -21.32
N GLU A 392 -0.08 8.38 -20.54
CA GLU A 392 -0.05 9.78 -21.00
C GLU A 392 1.04 10.00 -22.05
N ALA A 393 2.22 9.43 -21.82
CA ALA A 393 3.32 9.47 -22.79
C ALA A 393 3.11 8.60 -24.04
N GLY A 394 2.02 7.81 -24.09
CA GLY A 394 1.72 6.92 -25.23
C GLY A 394 2.71 5.75 -25.37
N ILE A 395 3.38 5.34 -24.30
CA ILE A 395 4.38 4.27 -24.32
C ILE A 395 3.67 2.91 -24.44
N ASP A 396 3.97 2.14 -25.49
CA ASP A 396 3.58 0.73 -25.58
C ASP A 396 4.46 -0.11 -24.67
N PHE A 397 4.03 -0.26 -23.42
CA PHE A 397 4.77 -0.96 -22.38
C PHE A 397 5.05 -2.42 -22.73
N ASN A 398 4.15 -3.07 -23.48
CA ASN A 398 4.32 -4.47 -23.85
C ASN A 398 5.41 -4.67 -24.90
N ALA A 399 5.65 -3.66 -25.74
CA ALA A 399 6.66 -3.68 -26.79
C ALA A 399 8.05 -3.25 -26.31
N LEU A 400 8.19 -2.73 -25.08
CA LEU A 400 9.49 -2.32 -24.54
C LEU A 400 10.45 -3.50 -24.42
N GLU A 401 11.70 -3.29 -24.82
CA GLU A 401 12.82 -4.14 -24.46
C GLU A 401 13.20 -3.89 -22.98
N GLU A 402 13.68 -4.93 -22.29
CA GLU A 402 14.10 -4.82 -20.91
C GLU A 402 15.38 -3.99 -20.77
N ALA A 403 15.48 -3.18 -19.73
CA ALA A 403 16.63 -2.37 -19.39
C ALA A 403 17.06 -2.61 -17.93
N GLU A 404 18.34 -2.33 -17.64
CA GLU A 404 18.93 -2.46 -16.32
C GLU A 404 18.92 -1.13 -15.55
N PHE A 405 18.95 -1.21 -14.21
CA PHE A 405 19.15 -0.06 -13.37
C PHE A 405 20.54 0.57 -13.54
N ASP A 406 20.65 1.86 -13.20
CA ASP A 406 21.93 2.57 -13.21
C ASP A 406 22.77 2.26 -11.96
N SER A 407 24.11 2.15 -12.12
CA SER A 407 25.06 2.14 -11.00
C SER A 407 25.45 3.58 -10.60
N PRO A 408 25.81 3.87 -9.34
CA PRO A 408 26.16 2.92 -8.27
C PRO A 408 25.04 2.68 -7.24
N LEU A 409 23.78 2.99 -7.51
CA LEU A 409 22.66 2.86 -6.56
C LEU A 409 21.54 1.95 -7.11
N GLY A 410 21.89 1.02 -8.01
CA GLY A 410 20.93 0.18 -8.72
C GLY A 410 21.00 -1.31 -8.37
N THR A 411 22.06 -1.74 -7.71
CA THR A 411 22.20 -3.13 -7.30
C THR A 411 21.45 -3.40 -6.00
N GLY A 412 20.57 -4.40 -6.00
CA GLY A 412 19.84 -4.86 -4.83
C GLY A 412 19.88 -6.36 -4.68
N THR A 413 19.69 -6.87 -3.47
CA THR A 413 19.66 -8.29 -3.16
C THR A 413 18.24 -8.85 -3.07
N GLY A 414 18.11 -10.19 -3.04
CA GLY A 414 16.83 -10.84 -2.73
C GLY A 414 16.30 -10.45 -1.35
N ALA A 415 17.17 -10.19 -0.37
CA ALA A 415 16.77 -9.68 0.95
C ALA A 415 16.06 -8.31 0.83
N ALA A 416 16.54 -7.42 -0.03
CA ALA A 416 15.91 -6.14 -0.29
C ALA A 416 14.56 -6.28 -1.01
N VAL A 417 14.44 -7.18 -1.96
CA VAL A 417 13.18 -7.42 -2.70
C VAL A 417 12.05 -7.84 -1.76
N ILE A 418 12.32 -8.71 -0.79
CA ILE A 418 11.28 -9.20 0.13
C ILE A 418 10.73 -8.13 1.08
N PHE A 419 11.34 -6.95 1.19
CA PHE A 419 10.74 -5.77 1.86
C PHE A 419 9.34 -5.43 1.31
N GLY A 420 9.06 -5.83 0.08
CA GLY A 420 7.76 -5.63 -0.56
C GLY A 420 6.60 -6.36 0.13
N THR A 421 6.87 -7.32 1.01
CA THR A 421 5.83 -8.12 1.70
C THR A 421 6.04 -8.18 3.21
N THR A 422 4.98 -8.44 3.96
CA THR A 422 5.04 -8.60 5.42
C THR A 422 5.90 -9.80 5.82
N GLY A 423 6.77 -9.60 6.79
CA GLY A 423 7.80 -10.56 7.23
C GLY A 423 9.11 -10.43 6.48
N GLY A 424 9.13 -9.64 5.39
CA GLY A 424 10.31 -9.52 4.55
C GLY A 424 11.42 -8.69 5.17
N VAL A 425 11.11 -7.62 5.88
CA VAL A 425 12.11 -6.82 6.61
C VAL A 425 12.73 -7.64 7.74
N MET A 426 11.88 -8.35 8.51
CA MET A 426 12.32 -9.27 9.56
C MET A 426 13.25 -10.34 9.00
N GLU A 427 12.85 -11.00 7.91
CA GLU A 427 13.67 -12.05 7.30
C GLU A 427 14.99 -11.50 6.77
N ALA A 428 15.00 -10.35 6.10
CA ALA A 428 16.21 -9.69 5.62
C ALA A 428 17.17 -9.35 6.77
N ALA A 429 16.64 -8.82 7.88
CA ALA A 429 17.43 -8.53 9.09
C ALA A 429 18.02 -9.81 9.70
N LEU A 430 17.21 -10.87 9.81
CA LEU A 430 17.67 -12.15 10.36
C LEU A 430 18.79 -12.78 9.53
N ARG A 431 18.71 -12.73 8.18
CA ARG A 431 19.77 -13.23 7.29
C ARG A 431 21.11 -12.53 7.55
N THR A 432 21.11 -11.21 7.73
CA THR A 432 22.32 -10.42 7.95
C THR A 432 22.81 -10.51 9.39
N VAL A 433 21.93 -10.28 10.37
CA VAL A 433 22.28 -10.27 11.81
C VAL A 433 22.84 -11.62 12.24
N ALA A 434 22.26 -12.74 11.78
CA ALA A 434 22.74 -14.07 12.12
C ALA A 434 24.18 -14.31 11.68
N GLU A 435 24.59 -13.87 10.49
CA GLU A 435 25.95 -14.00 10.00
C GLU A 435 26.93 -13.03 10.65
N VAL A 436 26.51 -11.80 10.90
CA VAL A 436 27.31 -10.82 11.64
C VAL A 436 27.65 -11.34 13.05
N VAL A 437 26.67 -11.93 13.74
CA VAL A 437 26.89 -12.53 15.07
C VAL A 437 27.73 -13.78 15.01
N ALA A 438 27.51 -14.66 14.01
CA ALA A 438 28.25 -15.90 13.83
C ALA A 438 29.70 -15.67 13.38
N GLY A 439 30.01 -14.52 12.77
CA GLY A 439 31.30 -14.23 12.14
C GLY A 439 31.65 -15.17 10.98
N LYS A 440 30.66 -15.87 10.41
CA LYS A 440 30.81 -16.83 9.31
C LYS A 440 29.52 -16.96 8.52
N GLU A 441 29.63 -17.40 7.28
CA GLU A 441 28.49 -17.72 6.44
C GLU A 441 27.62 -18.84 7.05
N LEU A 442 26.30 -18.66 6.98
CA LEU A 442 25.31 -19.61 7.47
C LEU A 442 24.49 -20.18 6.31
N PRO A 443 24.17 -21.49 6.31
CA PRO A 443 23.42 -22.12 5.22
C PRO A 443 21.93 -21.76 5.23
N LYS A 444 21.39 -21.25 6.35
CA LYS A 444 19.97 -20.91 6.47
C LYS A 444 19.68 -19.54 5.85
N LEU A 445 18.95 -19.52 4.74
CA LEU A 445 18.51 -18.31 4.03
C LEU A 445 17.04 -18.00 4.23
N GLU A 446 16.21 -18.99 4.55
CA GLU A 446 14.77 -18.83 4.62
C GLU A 446 14.26 -19.03 6.05
N TYR A 447 13.53 -18.03 6.52
CA TYR A 447 12.91 -18.03 7.86
C TYR A 447 11.39 -18.13 7.69
N ASN A 448 10.90 -19.35 7.41
CA ASN A 448 9.48 -19.61 7.16
C ASN A 448 8.60 -19.26 8.34
N GLU A 449 9.16 -19.23 9.55
CA GLU A 449 8.50 -18.87 10.81
C GLU A 449 7.95 -17.43 10.79
N VAL A 450 8.59 -16.53 10.05
CA VAL A 450 8.16 -15.12 9.91
C VAL A 450 7.40 -14.84 8.61
N ARG A 451 7.33 -15.82 7.68
CA ARG A 451 6.55 -15.73 6.45
C ARG A 451 5.09 -16.05 6.71
N GLY A 452 4.17 -15.44 5.98
CA GLY A 452 2.72 -15.71 6.06
C GLY A 452 1.89 -14.49 5.73
N MET A 453 0.58 -14.64 5.81
CA MET A 453 -0.39 -13.56 5.59
C MET A 453 -1.28 -13.33 6.82
N GLU A 454 -1.03 -14.02 7.92
CA GLU A 454 -1.66 -13.79 9.21
C GLU A 454 -1.26 -12.41 9.72
N GLN A 455 -2.22 -11.69 10.31
CA GLN A 455 -2.02 -10.31 10.75
C GLN A 455 -0.96 -10.15 11.84
N THR A 456 -0.77 -11.17 12.66
CA THR A 456 0.28 -11.24 13.68
C THR A 456 0.90 -12.62 13.66
N ARG A 457 2.22 -12.69 13.54
CA ARG A 457 3.01 -13.92 13.62
C ARG A 457 4.08 -13.72 14.67
N GLU A 458 4.32 -14.73 15.47
CA GLU A 458 5.30 -14.73 16.55
C GLU A 458 6.23 -15.93 16.37
N ALA A 459 7.51 -15.73 16.53
CA ALA A 459 8.50 -16.79 16.38
C ALA A 459 9.64 -16.64 17.40
N VAL A 460 10.25 -17.76 17.71
CA VAL A 460 11.53 -17.81 18.42
C VAL A 460 12.57 -18.30 17.42
N ILE A 461 13.55 -17.47 17.14
CA ILE A 461 14.59 -17.73 16.14
C ILE A 461 15.92 -17.89 16.83
N ASP A 462 16.64 -18.95 16.49
CA ASP A 462 18.04 -19.09 16.86
C ASP A 462 18.90 -18.22 15.93
N VAL A 463 19.57 -17.24 16.51
CA VAL A 463 20.50 -16.34 15.84
C VAL A 463 21.89 -16.64 16.35
N ALA A 464 22.58 -17.55 15.67
CA ALA A 464 23.94 -17.98 16.01
C ALA A 464 24.11 -18.43 17.49
N GLY A 465 23.16 -19.20 18.02
CA GLY A 465 23.15 -19.70 19.38
C GLY A 465 22.47 -18.77 20.42
N VAL A 466 21.97 -17.62 19.97
CA VAL A 466 21.17 -16.71 20.79
C VAL A 466 19.69 -16.83 20.40
N SER A 467 18.84 -17.19 21.37
CA SER A 467 17.38 -17.26 21.15
C SER A 467 16.77 -15.87 21.14
N VAL A 468 16.22 -15.45 20.01
CA VAL A 468 15.58 -14.16 19.80
C VAL A 468 14.08 -14.34 19.55
N LYS A 469 13.24 -13.75 20.36
CA LYS A 469 11.79 -13.72 20.15
C LYS A 469 11.43 -12.54 19.26
N VAL A 470 10.75 -12.82 18.17
CA VAL A 470 10.36 -11.82 17.17
C VAL A 470 8.87 -11.84 16.92
N ALA A 471 8.33 -10.71 16.48
CA ALA A 471 6.96 -10.62 16.01
C ALA A 471 6.89 -9.87 14.66
N VAL A 472 6.00 -10.32 13.79
CA VAL A 472 5.67 -9.66 12.52
C VAL A 472 4.21 -9.28 12.55
N VAL A 473 3.94 -8.00 12.34
CA VAL A 473 2.59 -7.44 12.45
C VAL A 473 2.26 -6.63 11.21
N HIS A 474 1.09 -6.83 10.65
CA HIS A 474 0.60 -5.93 9.61
C HIS A 474 -0.84 -5.49 9.86
N THR A 475 -1.22 -4.34 9.30
CA THR A 475 -2.35 -3.45 9.60
C THR A 475 -2.16 -2.64 10.88
N LEU A 476 -2.62 -1.40 10.86
CA LEU A 476 -2.49 -0.51 12.02
C LEU A 476 -3.32 -0.97 13.22
N LYS A 477 -4.43 -1.70 12.97
CA LYS A 477 -5.23 -2.30 14.05
C LYS A 477 -4.43 -3.34 14.82
N SER A 478 -3.73 -4.22 14.12
CA SER A 478 -2.89 -5.25 14.76
C SER A 478 -1.66 -4.64 15.44
N ALA A 479 -1.07 -3.60 14.82
CA ALA A 479 0.00 -2.81 15.44
C ALA A 479 -0.46 -2.17 16.75
N LYS A 480 -1.66 -1.58 16.78
CA LYS A 480 -2.27 -1.06 18.01
C LYS A 480 -2.39 -2.13 19.10
N MET A 481 -2.86 -3.33 18.75
CA MET A 481 -2.98 -4.44 19.71
C MET A 481 -1.59 -4.85 20.25
N MET A 482 -0.56 -4.83 19.43
CA MET A 482 0.82 -5.11 19.85
C MET A 482 1.34 -4.02 20.81
N LEU A 483 1.09 -2.74 20.53
CA LEU A 483 1.48 -1.64 21.43
C LEU A 483 0.80 -1.72 22.79
N GLU A 484 -0.48 -2.08 22.85
CA GLU A 484 -1.16 -2.30 24.13
C GLU A 484 -0.52 -3.45 24.94
N ARG A 485 -0.04 -4.51 24.26
CA ARG A 485 0.73 -5.59 24.92
C ARG A 485 2.07 -5.10 25.45
N ILE A 486 2.78 -4.25 24.71
CA ILE A 486 4.04 -3.63 25.16
C ILE A 486 3.77 -2.77 26.39
N LYS A 487 2.77 -1.89 26.37
CA LYS A 487 2.38 -1.05 27.54
C LYS A 487 2.01 -1.88 28.76
N ALA A 488 1.34 -3.00 28.56
CA ALA A 488 0.96 -3.91 29.64
C ALA A 488 2.11 -4.78 30.17
N GLY A 489 3.31 -4.70 29.59
CA GLY A 489 4.46 -5.53 29.93
C GLY A 489 4.28 -7.02 29.60
N THR A 490 3.36 -7.34 28.67
CA THR A 490 3.05 -8.72 28.26
C THR A 490 3.67 -9.11 26.92
N ALA A 491 4.39 -8.20 26.27
CA ALA A 491 5.10 -8.42 25.03
C ALA A 491 6.59 -8.68 25.31
N ASP A 492 6.99 -9.95 25.27
CA ASP A 492 8.36 -10.40 25.53
C ASP A 492 9.07 -10.68 24.18
N TYR A 493 9.28 -9.63 23.39
CA TYR A 493 10.00 -9.71 22.11
C TYR A 493 11.25 -8.82 22.15
N GLN A 494 12.22 -9.18 21.32
CA GLN A 494 13.41 -8.36 21.11
C GLN A 494 13.26 -7.48 19.87
N PHE A 495 12.64 -8.02 18.79
CA PHE A 495 12.46 -7.29 17.54
C PHE A 495 11.06 -7.48 16.96
N ILE A 496 10.45 -6.41 16.48
CA ILE A 496 9.09 -6.42 15.90
C ILE A 496 9.10 -5.70 14.54
N GLU A 497 8.65 -6.41 13.50
CA GLU A 497 8.32 -5.77 12.23
C GLU A 497 6.88 -5.26 12.25
N VAL A 498 6.65 -4.00 11.85
CA VAL A 498 5.30 -3.43 11.68
C VAL A 498 5.12 -2.86 10.29
N MET A 499 4.11 -3.37 9.56
CA MET A 499 3.66 -2.87 8.27
C MET A 499 2.24 -2.29 8.38
N ALA A 500 2.02 -1.05 7.89
CA ALA A 500 0.71 -0.39 7.98
C ALA A 500 -0.38 -1.06 7.12
N CYS A 501 0.00 -1.65 5.98
CA CYS A 501 -0.95 -2.17 5.00
C CYS A 501 -1.16 -3.68 5.10
N PRO A 502 -2.35 -4.20 4.70
CA PRO A 502 -2.60 -5.64 4.63
C PRO A 502 -1.60 -6.36 3.72
N GLY A 503 -0.84 -7.30 4.26
CA GLY A 503 0.18 -8.04 3.52
C GLY A 503 1.50 -7.29 3.29
N GLY A 504 1.67 -6.06 3.78
CA GLY A 504 2.82 -5.19 3.54
C GLY A 504 2.66 -4.30 2.31
N CYS A 505 3.77 -3.94 1.67
CA CYS A 505 3.78 -2.99 0.54
C CYS A 505 3.05 -3.51 -0.71
N ILE A 506 2.91 -4.82 -0.89
CA ILE A 506 2.10 -5.42 -1.97
C ILE A 506 0.60 -5.05 -1.87
N GLY A 507 0.11 -4.68 -0.68
CA GLY A 507 -1.24 -4.16 -0.43
C GLY A 507 -1.24 -2.66 -0.09
N GLY A 508 -0.23 -1.94 -0.51
CA GLY A 508 -0.07 -0.51 -0.22
C GLY A 508 -1.11 0.37 -0.88
N GLY A 509 -1.45 1.49 -0.23
CA GLY A 509 -2.48 2.44 -0.66
C GLY A 509 -2.20 3.18 -1.97
N GLY A 510 -1.06 2.94 -2.62
CA GLY A 510 -0.70 3.45 -3.95
C GLY A 510 -0.58 2.37 -5.02
N GLN A 511 -0.91 1.11 -4.70
CA GLN A 511 -0.89 0.00 -5.63
C GLN A 511 -2.12 -0.01 -6.56
N PRO A 512 -2.02 -0.65 -7.74
CA PRO A 512 -3.15 -0.84 -8.64
C PRO A 512 -4.38 -1.46 -7.96
N VAL A 513 -5.56 -1.03 -8.35
CA VAL A 513 -6.84 -1.53 -7.83
C VAL A 513 -7.56 -2.34 -8.91
N PRO A 514 -8.36 -3.36 -8.54
CA PRO A 514 -8.75 -3.75 -7.17
C PRO A 514 -7.64 -4.50 -6.43
N VAL A 515 -7.60 -4.33 -5.10
CA VAL A 515 -6.69 -5.05 -4.21
C VAL A 515 -7.51 -5.92 -3.24
N ASP A 516 -7.34 -7.22 -3.32
CA ASP A 516 -7.94 -8.20 -2.39
C ASP A 516 -6.90 -9.25 -1.95
N ALA A 517 -7.32 -10.19 -1.12
CA ALA A 517 -6.43 -11.25 -0.63
C ALA A 517 -5.80 -12.07 -1.75
N SER A 518 -6.53 -12.35 -2.84
CA SER A 518 -6.03 -13.12 -4.00
C SER A 518 -4.95 -12.35 -4.76
N ILE A 519 -5.17 -11.06 -5.01
CA ILE A 519 -4.18 -10.19 -5.68
C ILE A 519 -2.92 -10.07 -4.84
N ARG A 520 -3.06 -9.80 -3.53
CA ARG A 520 -1.91 -9.76 -2.62
C ARG A 520 -1.11 -11.07 -2.60
N GLN A 521 -1.79 -12.21 -2.65
CA GLN A 521 -1.13 -13.51 -2.69
C GLN A 521 -0.27 -13.67 -3.96
N LYS A 522 -0.79 -13.32 -5.13
CA LYS A 522 -0.04 -13.37 -6.40
C LYS A 522 1.18 -12.46 -6.38
N ARG A 523 1.02 -11.21 -5.93
CA ARG A 523 2.14 -10.26 -5.78
C ARG A 523 3.19 -10.78 -4.80
N ARG A 524 2.77 -11.39 -3.69
CA ARG A 524 3.66 -12.01 -2.70
C ARG A 524 4.47 -13.16 -3.29
N GLU A 525 3.84 -14.06 -4.02
CA GLU A 525 4.51 -15.17 -4.69
C GLU A 525 5.58 -14.67 -5.68
N ALA A 526 5.27 -13.62 -6.43
CA ALA A 526 6.21 -12.98 -7.35
C ALA A 526 7.42 -12.35 -6.61
N ILE A 527 7.19 -11.66 -5.49
CA ILE A 527 8.26 -11.10 -4.64
C ILE A 527 9.21 -12.20 -4.15
N PHE A 528 8.67 -13.29 -3.57
CA PHE A 528 9.52 -14.40 -3.12
C PHE A 528 10.19 -15.15 -4.27
N ASN A 529 9.59 -15.15 -5.46
CA ASN A 529 10.25 -15.70 -6.64
C ASN A 529 11.44 -14.85 -7.06
N CYS A 530 11.32 -13.52 -7.06
CA CYS A 530 12.46 -12.63 -7.31
C CYS A 530 13.60 -12.87 -6.32
N ASP A 531 13.32 -13.04 -5.02
CA ASP A 531 14.35 -13.40 -4.03
C ASP A 531 15.03 -14.74 -4.35
N ARG A 532 14.25 -15.78 -4.66
CA ARG A 532 14.80 -17.12 -4.95
C ARG A 532 15.70 -17.16 -6.18
N THR A 533 15.40 -16.32 -7.17
CA THR A 533 16.16 -16.24 -8.43
C THR A 533 17.31 -15.23 -8.39
N SER A 534 17.41 -14.44 -7.31
CA SER A 534 18.49 -13.46 -7.13
C SER A 534 19.82 -14.18 -6.84
N GLU A 535 20.90 -13.75 -7.49
CA GLU A 535 22.27 -14.23 -7.21
C GLU A 535 22.73 -13.81 -5.82
N LEU A 536 22.42 -12.58 -5.41
CA LEU A 536 22.72 -12.05 -4.09
C LEU A 536 21.43 -12.11 -3.25
N ARG A 537 21.48 -12.75 -2.09
CA ARG A 537 20.29 -12.94 -1.26
C ARG A 537 20.40 -12.34 0.16
N LYS A 538 21.51 -11.71 0.48
CA LYS A 538 21.79 -11.11 1.79
C LYS A 538 22.26 -9.67 1.61
N SER A 539 21.76 -8.75 2.42
CA SER A 539 22.03 -7.32 2.27
C SER A 539 23.52 -6.96 2.41
N HIS A 540 24.24 -7.61 3.31
CA HIS A 540 25.66 -7.38 3.52
C HIS A 540 26.56 -7.95 2.40
N GLU A 541 26.02 -8.71 1.46
CA GLU A 541 26.72 -9.19 0.27
C GLU A 541 26.70 -8.18 -0.89
N ASN A 542 25.82 -7.18 -0.86
CA ASN A 542 25.68 -6.18 -1.90
C ASN A 542 27.00 -5.41 -2.13
N PRO A 543 27.60 -5.50 -3.34
CA PRO A 543 28.91 -4.89 -3.61
C PRO A 543 28.86 -3.35 -3.61
N GLU A 544 27.74 -2.74 -4.00
CA GLU A 544 27.58 -1.29 -3.96
C GLU A 544 27.47 -0.78 -2.52
N ILE A 545 26.82 -1.54 -1.62
CA ILE A 545 26.77 -1.23 -0.18
C ILE A 545 28.16 -1.36 0.44
N LYS A 546 28.92 -2.42 0.14
CA LYS A 546 30.30 -2.55 0.60
C LYS A 546 31.15 -1.36 0.15
N THR A 547 31.09 -1.01 -1.13
CA THR A 547 31.80 0.13 -1.69
C THR A 547 31.42 1.44 -1.01
N LEU A 548 30.13 1.65 -0.72
CA LEU A 548 29.63 2.84 -0.04
C LEU A 548 30.25 2.99 1.37
N TYR A 549 30.28 1.88 2.15
CA TYR A 549 30.90 1.90 3.47
C TYR A 549 32.42 2.06 3.39
N ASP A 550 33.09 1.28 2.56
CA ASP A 550 34.55 1.26 2.47
C ASP A 550 35.14 2.60 2.01
N THR A 551 34.43 3.28 1.11
CA THR A 551 34.97 4.51 0.49
C THR A 551 34.39 5.80 1.04
N TRP A 552 33.22 5.77 1.72
CA TRP A 552 32.52 7.02 2.03
C TRP A 552 31.86 7.09 3.42
N LEU A 553 31.10 6.08 3.86
CA LEU A 553 30.41 6.06 5.17
C LEU A 553 31.31 5.56 6.31
N GLY A 554 32.32 4.73 6.01
CA GLY A 554 33.19 4.07 6.98
C GLY A 554 32.60 2.74 7.45
N LYS A 555 31.75 2.74 8.46
CA LYS A 555 31.10 1.52 9.00
C LYS A 555 29.65 1.83 9.39
N PRO A 556 28.81 0.79 9.51
CA PRO A 556 27.47 0.96 10.07
C PRO A 556 27.51 1.71 11.42
N LEU A 557 26.53 2.58 11.65
CA LEU A 557 26.41 3.46 12.83
C LEU A 557 27.61 4.40 13.04
N SER A 558 28.45 4.65 12.01
CA SER A 558 29.46 5.72 12.09
C SER A 558 28.77 7.08 12.26
N GLU A 559 29.50 8.09 12.73
CA GLU A 559 28.97 9.45 12.89
C GLU A 559 28.36 9.97 11.57
N LYS A 560 29.04 9.73 10.44
CA LYS A 560 28.56 10.12 9.11
C LYS A 560 27.31 9.33 8.69
N ALA A 561 27.29 8.01 8.90
CA ALA A 561 26.12 7.19 8.64
C ALA A 561 24.94 7.64 9.51
N HIS A 562 25.17 7.86 10.80
CA HIS A 562 24.13 8.29 11.73
C HIS A 562 23.55 9.66 11.35
N SER A 563 24.36 10.64 10.97
CA SER A 563 23.88 11.97 10.57
C SER A 563 23.03 11.96 9.30
N LEU A 564 23.28 11.03 8.37
CA LEU A 564 22.59 10.97 7.08
C LEU A 564 21.41 10.01 7.07
N LEU A 565 21.57 8.86 7.73
CA LEU A 565 20.68 7.71 7.56
C LEU A 565 19.74 7.46 8.75
N HIS A 566 19.92 8.22 9.85
CA HIS A 566 19.07 8.11 11.03
C HIS A 566 18.23 9.36 11.25
N THR A 567 17.19 9.23 12.06
CA THR A 567 16.25 10.31 12.40
C THR A 567 15.64 10.09 13.78
N HIS A 568 14.91 11.09 14.26
CA HIS A 568 14.14 11.01 15.50
C HIS A 568 12.66 11.29 15.23
N TYR A 569 11.80 10.64 16.00
CA TYR A 569 10.35 10.77 15.89
C TYR A 569 9.80 11.56 17.07
N HIS A 570 8.75 12.33 16.83
CA HIS A 570 8.19 13.25 17.82
C HIS A 570 6.68 13.07 17.95
N ALA A 571 6.15 13.31 19.16
CA ALA A 571 4.71 13.35 19.39
C ALA A 571 4.04 14.38 18.47
N GLN A 572 2.94 13.98 17.83
CA GLN A 572 2.15 14.87 16.98
C GLN A 572 0.80 15.16 17.65
N ASN A 573 0.40 16.43 17.63
CA ASN A 573 -0.90 16.90 18.11
C ASN A 573 -1.76 17.30 16.91
N ARG A 574 -2.75 16.49 16.54
CA ARG A 574 -3.72 16.78 15.47
C ARG A 574 -5.13 16.47 15.91
#